data_fc949a5e9dc9c371e01c2245b7a47411
#
_entry.id   fc949a5e9dc9c371e01c2245b7a47411
#
_cell.length_a   1.000
_cell.length_b   1.000
_cell.length_c   1.000
_cell.angle_alpha   90.00
_cell.angle_beta   90.00
_cell.angle_gamma   90.00
#
_symmetry.space_group_name_H-M   'P 1'
#
loop_
_entity.id
_entity.type
_entity.pdbx_description
1 polymer ?
#
loop_
_entity_poly.entity_id
_entity_poly.type
_entity_poly.pdbx_seq_one_letter_code
_entity_poly.pdbx_strand_id
1 'polypeptide(L)'
;MISLYGPGFIGRNFYHMYEPETEIVNKDDREPKSKDILYTISTVDNYNVHDKITLDVDTNLHVLCEVLDHCRSEEYTFNFISSWFVYGKGGYLPASEVSVCNPRGFYSITKKC
;
A
#
# COMPACT_ATOMS: atom_id res chain seq x y z
N MET A 1 2.69 6.28 -18.59
CA MET A 1 3.75 5.91 -17.61
C MET A 1 3.17 5.77 -16.24
N ILE A 2 3.51 4.72 -15.55
CA ILE A 2 3.04 4.42 -14.19
C ILE A 2 4.24 4.46 -13.26
N SER A 3 4.14 5.21 -12.16
CA SER A 3 5.15 5.20 -11.09
C SER A 3 4.82 4.10 -10.09
N LEU A 4 5.67 3.09 -10.00
CA LEU A 4 5.50 1.95 -9.11
C LEU A 4 6.31 2.13 -7.83
N TYR A 5 5.63 2.08 -6.70
CA TYR A 5 6.24 2.06 -5.38
C TYR A 5 6.13 0.67 -4.79
N GLY A 6 7.25 0.12 -4.34
CA GLY A 6 7.31 -1.18 -3.71
C GLY A 6 7.55 -2.34 -4.68
N PRO A 7 8.79 -2.53 -5.17
CA PRO A 7 9.12 -3.63 -6.08
C PRO A 7 9.28 -4.97 -5.33
N GLY A 8 8.30 -5.31 -4.51
CA GLY A 8 8.18 -6.60 -3.85
C GLY A 8 7.51 -7.63 -4.76
N PHE A 9 6.89 -8.66 -4.17
CA PHE A 9 6.28 -9.74 -4.95
C PHE A 9 5.24 -9.22 -5.95
N ILE A 10 4.25 -8.45 -5.48
CA ILE A 10 3.19 -7.93 -6.35
C ILE A 10 3.74 -6.89 -7.32
N GLY A 11 4.50 -5.92 -6.82
CA GLY A 11 5.01 -4.82 -7.64
C GLY A 11 5.96 -5.30 -8.73
N ARG A 12 6.84 -6.25 -8.43
CA ARG A 12 7.78 -6.79 -9.42
C ARG A 12 7.06 -7.57 -10.52
N ASN A 13 6.02 -8.36 -10.17
CA ASN A 13 5.23 -9.04 -11.18
C ASN A 13 4.47 -8.06 -12.08
N PHE A 14 3.92 -7.00 -11.50
CA PHE A 14 3.31 -5.93 -12.28
C PHE A 14 4.31 -5.27 -13.23
N TYR A 15 5.49 -4.96 -12.74
CA TYR A 15 6.55 -4.35 -13.54
C TYR A 15 6.91 -5.20 -14.76
N HIS A 16 7.09 -6.51 -14.57
CA HIS A 16 7.42 -7.42 -15.67
C HIS A 16 6.32 -7.51 -16.72
N MET A 17 5.05 -7.38 -16.32
CA MET A 17 3.94 -7.39 -17.27
C MET A 17 3.83 -6.09 -18.07
N TYR A 18 4.21 -4.97 -17.50
CA TYR A 18 4.03 -3.65 -18.07
C TYR A 18 5.32 -2.82 -18.11
N GLU A 19 6.44 -3.47 -18.34
CA GLU A 19 7.78 -2.88 -18.23
C GLU A 19 7.95 -1.58 -19.03
N PRO A 20 7.53 -1.49 -20.32
CA PRO A 20 7.71 -0.24 -21.08
C PRO A 20 6.91 0.94 -20.54
N GLU A 21 5.84 0.68 -19.80
CA GLU A 21 4.89 1.70 -19.29
C GLU A 21 5.05 1.96 -17.80
N THR A 22 5.96 1.27 -17.13
CA THR A 22 6.12 1.32 -15.68
C THR A 22 7.54 1.71 -15.30
N GLU A 23 7.67 2.63 -14.35
CA GLU A 23 8.95 3.05 -13.80
C GLU A 23 8.95 2.85 -12.29
N ILE A 24 9.96 2.14 -11.78
CA ILE A 24 10.11 1.89 -10.34
C ILE A 24 10.67 3.12 -9.66
N VAL A 25 9.99 3.58 -8.60
CA VAL A 25 10.47 4.67 -7.76
C VAL A 25 11.26 4.05 -6.60
N ASN A 26 12.54 4.44 -6.50
CA ASN A 26 13.42 3.93 -5.46
C ASN A 26 13.03 4.47 -4.07
N LYS A 27 13.26 3.64 -3.06
CA LYS A 27 12.94 3.97 -1.68
C LYS A 27 13.67 5.22 -1.15
N ASP A 28 14.79 5.56 -1.75
CA ASP A 28 15.60 6.73 -1.35
C ASP A 28 15.13 8.03 -2.00
N ASP A 29 14.34 7.94 -3.07
CA ASP A 29 13.87 9.09 -3.84
C ASP A 29 12.45 9.52 -3.45
N ARG A 30 11.52 8.57 -3.41
CA ARG A 30 10.09 8.77 -3.10
C ARG A 30 9.34 9.72 -4.04
N GLU A 31 10.02 10.41 -4.94
CA GLU A 31 9.40 11.33 -5.88
C GLU A 31 8.78 10.57 -7.05
N PRO A 32 7.48 10.80 -7.36
CA PRO A 32 6.84 10.12 -8.48
C PRO A 32 7.41 10.59 -9.82
N LYS A 33 7.52 9.67 -10.77
CA LYS A 33 8.01 9.92 -12.12
C LYS A 33 6.88 10.22 -13.10
N SER A 34 5.64 9.99 -12.69
CA SER A 34 4.45 10.19 -13.53
C SER A 34 3.23 10.49 -12.66
N LYS A 35 2.11 10.82 -13.29
CA LYS A 35 0.86 11.15 -12.60
C LYS A 35 0.04 9.94 -12.16
N ASP A 36 0.27 8.78 -12.76
CA ASP A 36 -0.38 7.54 -12.37
C ASP A 36 0.51 6.76 -11.41
N ILE A 37 0.02 6.53 -10.21
CA ILE A 37 0.75 5.90 -9.12
C ILE A 37 0.17 4.52 -8.83
N LEU A 38 1.01 3.51 -8.77
CA LEU A 38 0.68 2.22 -8.17
C LEU A 38 1.52 2.03 -6.91
N TYR A 39 0.84 2.00 -5.77
CA TYR A 39 1.48 1.91 -4.46
C TYR A 39 1.24 0.52 -3.86
N THR A 40 2.32 -0.26 -3.76
CA THR A 40 2.27 -1.63 -3.25
C THR A 40 3.12 -1.84 -1.99
N ILE A 41 3.71 -0.77 -1.44
CA ILE A 41 4.52 -0.88 -0.22
C ILE A 41 3.65 -1.32 0.96
N SER A 42 4.08 -2.37 1.63
CA SER A 42 3.40 -2.89 2.81
C SER A 42 4.34 -3.80 3.59
N THR A 43 4.05 -4.03 4.86
CA THR A 43 4.69 -5.09 5.61
C THR A 43 4.26 -6.43 5.03
N VAL A 44 5.21 -7.37 4.92
CA VAL A 44 4.96 -8.68 4.29
C VAL A 44 4.68 -9.79 5.31
N ASP A 45 5.06 -9.57 6.55
CA ASP A 45 4.93 -10.56 7.61
C ASP A 45 4.04 -10.01 8.73
N ASN A 46 2.74 -10.23 8.56
CA ASN A 46 1.73 -9.81 9.51
C ASN A 46 1.64 -10.70 10.77
N TYR A 47 2.49 -11.73 10.87
CA TYR A 47 2.55 -12.61 12.04
C TYR A 47 3.65 -12.19 13.03
N ASN A 48 4.67 -11.49 12.58
CA ASN A 48 5.79 -11.05 13.42
C ASN A 48 5.63 -9.65 14.02
N VAL A 49 4.45 -9.10 13.95
CA VAL A 49 4.15 -7.74 14.43
C VAL A 49 4.35 -7.60 15.93
N HIS A 50 4.33 -8.70 16.68
CA HIS A 50 4.51 -8.68 18.12
C HIS A 50 5.93 -8.28 18.55
N ASP A 51 6.92 -8.49 17.70
CA ASP A 51 8.32 -8.17 17.99
C ASP A 51 8.67 -6.71 17.69
N LYS A 52 7.98 -6.10 16.72
CA LYS A 52 8.20 -4.70 16.32
C LYS A 52 6.87 -4.03 15.98
N ILE A 53 6.19 -3.51 16.98
CA ILE A 53 4.91 -2.83 16.81
C ILE A 53 5.01 -1.63 15.87
N THR A 54 6.12 -0.89 15.91
CA THR A 54 6.34 0.29 15.06
C THR A 54 6.57 -0.04 13.60
N LEU A 55 6.90 -1.28 13.26
CA LEU A 55 7.17 -1.67 11.87
C LEU A 55 5.98 -1.41 10.95
N ASP A 56 4.77 -1.76 11.38
CA ASP A 56 3.56 -1.51 10.60
C ASP A 56 3.27 -0.02 10.46
N VAL A 57 3.46 0.74 11.53
CA VAL A 57 3.28 2.20 11.49
C VAL A 57 4.30 2.84 10.55
N ASP A 58 5.57 2.48 10.68
CA ASP A 58 6.62 3.07 9.84
C ASP A 58 6.46 2.69 8.37
N THR A 59 6.19 1.42 8.08
CA THR A 59 6.10 0.94 6.70
C THR A 59 4.76 1.28 6.07
N ASN A 60 3.64 1.01 6.75
CA ASN A 60 2.31 1.16 6.16
C ASN A 60 1.78 2.59 6.21
N LEU A 61 2.18 3.40 7.18
CA LEU A 61 1.67 4.76 7.35
C LEU A 61 2.70 5.83 7.06
N HIS A 62 3.88 5.78 7.70
CA HIS A 62 4.87 6.86 7.56
C HIS A 62 5.35 7.01 6.11
N VAL A 63 5.74 5.91 5.48
CA VAL A 63 6.19 5.92 4.08
C VAL A 63 5.06 6.35 3.15
N LEU A 64 3.83 5.88 3.39
CA LEU A 64 2.67 6.30 2.61
C LEU A 64 2.46 7.81 2.71
N CYS A 65 2.55 8.39 3.90
CA CYS A 65 2.43 9.83 4.09
C CYS A 65 3.50 10.60 3.33
N GLU A 66 4.74 10.12 3.32
CA GLU A 66 5.81 10.74 2.54
C GLU A 66 5.49 10.76 1.04
N VAL A 67 5.01 9.65 0.51
CA VAL A 67 4.64 9.56 -0.91
C VAL A 67 3.44 10.45 -1.23
N LEU A 68 2.41 10.44 -0.39
CA LEU A 68 1.24 11.29 -0.58
C LEU A 68 1.58 12.77 -0.53
N ASP A 69 2.61 13.15 0.24
CA ASP A 69 3.06 14.53 0.31
C ASP A 69 3.58 15.04 -1.05
N HIS A 70 4.22 14.16 -1.82
CA HIS A 70 4.63 14.46 -3.19
C HIS A 70 3.44 14.52 -4.17
N CYS A 71 2.31 13.91 -3.83
CA CYS A 71 1.15 13.77 -4.71
C CYS A 71 -0.03 14.65 -4.29
N ARG A 72 0.22 15.82 -3.72
CA ARG A 72 -0.84 16.71 -3.21
C ARG A 72 -1.72 17.34 -4.31
N SER A 73 -1.21 17.39 -5.53
CA SER A 73 -1.96 17.94 -6.66
C SER A 73 -3.10 16.99 -7.07
N GLU A 74 -4.23 17.55 -7.51
CA GLU A 74 -5.35 16.78 -8.06
C GLU A 74 -5.03 16.05 -9.37
N GLU A 75 -3.86 16.33 -9.96
CA GLU A 75 -3.44 15.70 -11.22
C GLU A 75 -3.01 14.24 -11.06
N TYR A 76 -2.74 13.78 -9.83
CA TYR A 76 -2.27 12.43 -9.57
C TYR A 76 -3.45 11.46 -9.41
N THR A 77 -3.31 10.29 -10.01
CA THR A 77 -4.19 9.14 -9.76
C THR A 77 -3.43 8.14 -8.89
N PHE A 78 -3.90 7.94 -7.67
CA PHE A 78 -3.22 7.13 -6.68
C PHE A 78 -3.96 5.80 -6.48
N ASN A 79 -3.34 4.71 -6.92
CA ASN A 79 -3.88 3.36 -6.79
C ASN A 79 -3.19 2.68 -5.59
N PHE A 80 -3.97 2.43 -4.56
CA PHE A 80 -3.51 1.86 -3.29
C PHE A 80 -3.98 0.41 -3.15
N ILE A 81 -3.05 -0.49 -2.83
CA ILE A 81 -3.37 -1.89 -2.56
C ILE A 81 -3.68 -2.04 -1.07
N SER A 82 -4.93 -2.31 -0.77
CA SER A 82 -5.40 -2.58 0.58
C SER A 82 -5.33 -4.08 0.90
N SER A 83 -5.97 -4.49 1.97
CA SER A 83 -6.05 -5.88 2.40
C SER A 83 -7.46 -6.20 2.87
N TRP A 84 -7.93 -7.42 2.61
CA TRP A 84 -9.21 -7.85 3.12
C TRP A 84 -9.22 -8.01 4.66
N PHE A 85 -8.04 -8.08 5.28
CA PHE A 85 -7.92 -8.11 6.75
C PHE A 85 -8.53 -6.88 7.43
N VAL A 86 -8.76 -5.77 6.68
CA VAL A 86 -9.40 -4.58 7.23
C VAL A 86 -10.84 -4.85 7.70
N TYR A 87 -11.48 -5.88 7.17
CA TYR A 87 -12.84 -6.27 7.58
C TYR A 87 -12.87 -7.03 8.92
N GLY A 88 -11.75 -7.68 9.30
CA GLY A 88 -11.64 -8.41 10.57
C GLY A 88 -12.53 -9.63 10.66
N LYS A 89 -12.70 -10.14 11.86
CA LYS A 89 -13.61 -11.25 12.16
C LYS A 89 -15.01 -10.71 12.51
N GLY A 90 -16.05 -11.47 12.17
CA GLY A 90 -17.44 -11.13 12.50
C GLY A 90 -18.12 -10.25 11.48
N GLY A 91 -17.46 -9.94 10.38
CA GLY A 91 -18.10 -9.30 9.24
C GLY A 91 -18.97 -10.27 8.46
N TYR A 92 -19.86 -9.74 7.66
CA TYR A 92 -20.68 -10.56 6.75
C TYR A 92 -19.79 -11.11 5.62
N LEU A 93 -20.00 -12.39 5.30
CA LEU A 93 -19.36 -13.02 4.15
C LEU A 93 -20.40 -13.29 3.06
N PRO A 94 -20.09 -13.00 1.78
CA PRO A 94 -18.85 -12.34 1.31
C PRO A 94 -18.81 -10.84 1.66
N ALA A 95 -17.61 -10.33 1.98
CA ALA A 95 -17.41 -8.91 2.22
C ALA A 95 -17.50 -8.13 0.91
N SER A 96 -18.02 -6.91 0.98
CA SER A 96 -18.11 -6.00 -0.15
C SER A 96 -17.49 -4.64 0.21
N GLU A 97 -17.41 -3.74 -0.77
CA GLU A 97 -16.86 -2.39 -0.59
C GLU A 97 -17.62 -1.57 0.47
N VAL A 98 -18.89 -1.89 0.68
CA VAL A 98 -19.74 -1.20 1.68
C VAL A 98 -19.78 -1.91 3.02
N SER A 99 -19.09 -3.04 3.18
CA SER A 99 -19.02 -3.76 4.44
C SER A 99 -18.27 -2.95 5.50
N VAL A 100 -18.67 -3.08 6.76
CA VAL A 100 -18.02 -2.37 7.87
C VAL A 100 -16.62 -2.91 8.09
N CYS A 101 -15.64 -2.03 8.18
CA CYS A 101 -14.27 -2.38 8.52
C CYS A 101 -14.13 -2.56 10.03
N ASN A 102 -13.56 -3.68 10.44
CA ASN A 102 -13.31 -4.00 11.84
C ASN A 102 -11.94 -4.67 12.01
N PRO A 103 -10.85 -3.93 11.75
CA PRO A 103 -9.50 -4.49 11.80
C PRO A 103 -9.09 -4.82 13.23
N ARG A 104 -8.36 -5.93 13.41
CA ARG A 104 -7.97 -6.43 14.72
C ARG A 104 -6.49 -6.62 14.97
N GLY A 105 -5.65 -6.51 14.00
CA GLY A 105 -4.20 -6.59 14.18
C GLY A 105 -3.54 -5.28 13.78
N PHE A 106 -2.31 -5.06 14.20
CA PHE A 106 -1.58 -3.85 13.83
C PHE A 106 -1.50 -3.65 12.32
N TYR A 107 -1.23 -4.73 11.56
CA TYR A 107 -1.20 -4.69 10.11
C TYR A 107 -2.54 -4.22 9.55
N SER A 108 -3.63 -4.85 9.95
CA SER A 108 -4.96 -4.52 9.43
C SER A 108 -5.45 -3.13 9.86
N ILE A 109 -5.09 -2.69 11.08
CA ILE A 109 -5.41 -1.35 11.56
C ILE A 109 -4.67 -0.30 10.73
N THR A 110 -3.38 -0.47 10.52
CA THR A 110 -2.58 0.48 9.72
C THR A 110 -3.01 0.48 8.25
N LYS A 111 -3.38 -0.67 7.68
CA LYS A 111 -3.88 -0.73 6.30
C LYS A 111 -5.23 -0.04 6.14
N LYS A 112 -6.07 -0.04 7.17
CA LYS A 112 -7.33 0.71 7.15
C LYS A 112 -7.11 2.22 7.23
N CYS A 113 -6.16 2.64 8.06
CA CYS A 113 -5.86 4.07 8.19
C CYS A 113 -5.46 4.68 6.85
#